data_3302f605ec7c1105ce4b932dc5fe4526
#
_entry.id   3302f605ec7c1105ce4b932dc5fe4526
#
_cell.length_a   1.000
_cell.length_b   1.000
_cell.length_c   1.000
_cell.angle_alpha   90.00
_cell.angle_beta   90.00
_cell.angle_gamma   90.00
#
_symmetry.space_group_name_H-M   'P 1'
#
loop_
_entity.id
_entity.type
_entity.pdbx_description
1 polymer ?
#
loop_
_entity_poly.entity_id
_entity_poly.type
_entity_poly.pdbx_seq_one_letter_code
_entity_poly.pdbx_strand_id
1 'polypeptide(L)'
;MNVSPAIIVTTDLAELFHFKSEHTAKNYVDYLKQAYMLIGVQKYSPKSKQRTVQEKVYAVDVAMMDQRENAFAGVNLGHRLETVVAVHLIRKCKMEGRDVYYLNDRSGECDFVVCKGNKVEQCIQVSYDISAEKTRKREINGLLLAARQTKCENLLLLTDHESARILHDGHSITVQPVYEWTLALLP
;
A
#
# COMPACT_ATOMS: atom_id res chain seq x y z
N MET A 1 12.59 -14.74 4.43
CA MET A 1 11.47 -14.06 5.11
C MET A 1 10.93 -13.02 4.14
N ASN A 2 9.69 -13.21 3.66
CA ASN A 2 9.01 -12.18 2.88
C ASN A 2 8.64 -11.05 3.83
N VAL A 3 9.39 -9.96 3.79
CA VAL A 3 9.01 -8.74 4.50
C VAL A 3 8.00 -8.03 3.63
N SER A 4 6.71 -8.27 3.87
CA SER A 4 5.64 -7.36 3.43
C SER A 4 5.96 -5.93 3.85
N PRO A 5 5.44 -4.90 3.16
CA PRO A 5 5.58 -3.53 3.61
C PRO A 5 5.14 -3.48 5.07
N ALA A 6 6.05 -3.08 5.92
CA ALA A 6 5.84 -3.26 7.34
C ALA A 6 4.75 -2.30 7.81
N ILE A 7 3.62 -2.87 8.23
CA ILE A 7 2.88 -2.20 9.31
C ILE A 7 3.94 -1.97 10.37
N ILE A 8 4.34 -0.71 10.58
CA ILE A 8 5.31 -0.41 11.63
C ILE A 8 4.63 -0.74 12.96
N VAL A 9 5.04 -1.85 13.52
CA VAL A 9 4.73 -2.20 14.90
C VAL A 9 5.79 -1.52 15.73
N THR A 10 5.40 -0.52 16.49
CA THR A 10 6.33 0.29 17.32
C THR A 10 7.09 -0.54 18.35
N THR A 11 6.51 -1.67 18.81
CA THR A 11 7.18 -2.70 19.62
C THR A 11 8.39 -3.28 18.90
N ASP A 12 8.21 -3.73 17.65
CA ASP A 12 9.28 -4.38 16.88
C ASP A 12 10.43 -3.40 16.61
N LEU A 13 10.12 -2.12 16.35
CA LEU A 13 11.12 -1.07 16.21
C LEU A 13 11.84 -0.78 17.54
N ALA A 14 11.11 -0.75 18.64
CA ALA A 14 11.72 -0.53 19.94
C ALA A 14 12.71 -1.65 20.29
N GLU A 15 12.38 -2.90 20.00
CA GLU A 15 13.27 -4.05 20.18
C GLU A 15 14.47 -4.00 19.23
N LEU A 16 14.23 -3.78 17.92
CA LEU A 16 15.28 -3.76 16.89
C LEU A 16 16.35 -2.70 17.15
N PHE A 17 15.93 -1.50 17.58
CA PHE A 17 16.83 -0.38 17.82
C PHE A 17 17.18 -0.18 19.30
N HIS A 18 16.80 -1.12 20.17
CA HIS A 18 17.04 -1.06 21.60
C HIS A 18 16.55 0.24 22.26
N PHE A 19 15.39 0.75 21.80
CA PHE A 19 14.78 1.91 22.43
C PHE A 19 14.19 1.58 23.79
N LYS A 20 14.23 2.56 24.70
CA LYS A 20 13.71 2.38 26.07
C LYS A 20 12.21 2.14 26.15
N SER A 21 11.45 2.51 25.11
CA SER A 21 10.00 2.32 25.05
C SER A 21 9.46 2.42 23.64
N GLU A 22 8.28 1.84 23.40
CA GLU A 22 7.50 1.98 22.17
C GLU A 22 7.16 3.45 21.86
N HIS A 23 6.93 4.26 22.89
CA HIS A 23 6.67 5.69 22.74
C HIS A 23 7.87 6.41 22.11
N THR A 24 9.09 6.02 22.45
CA THR A 24 10.30 6.55 21.84
C THR A 24 10.36 6.18 20.35
N ALA A 25 10.11 4.91 20.00
CA ALA A 25 10.06 4.46 18.61
C ALA A 25 9.02 5.25 17.80
N LYS A 26 7.82 5.43 18.36
CA LYS A 26 6.76 6.22 17.73
C LYS A 26 7.20 7.66 17.48
N ASN A 27 7.82 8.32 18.44
CA ASN A 27 8.30 9.69 18.27
C ASN A 27 9.32 9.81 17.14
N TYR A 28 10.24 8.85 16.99
CA TYR A 28 11.18 8.85 15.87
C TYR A 28 10.47 8.69 14.52
N VAL A 29 9.48 7.80 14.40
CA VAL A 29 8.67 7.67 13.19
C VAL A 29 7.94 8.98 12.88
N ASP A 30 7.36 9.63 13.89
CA ASP A 30 6.66 10.90 13.72
C ASP A 30 7.62 12.03 13.29
N TYR A 31 8.86 12.07 13.80
CA TYR A 31 9.88 13.02 13.33
C TYR A 31 10.27 12.77 11.87
N LEU A 32 10.46 11.51 11.47
CA LEU A 32 10.76 11.18 10.08
C LEU A 32 9.61 11.53 9.13
N LYS A 33 8.36 11.39 9.58
CA LYS A 33 7.17 11.84 8.83
C LYS A 33 7.12 13.37 8.72
N GLN A 34 7.42 14.10 9.80
CA GLN A 34 7.52 15.56 9.78
C GLN A 34 8.64 16.06 8.86
N ALA A 35 9.75 15.32 8.78
CA ALA A 35 10.86 15.59 7.87
C ALA A 35 10.57 15.17 6.41
N TYR A 36 9.37 14.69 6.10
CA TYR A 36 8.98 14.19 4.77
C TYR A 36 9.85 13.04 4.24
N MET A 37 10.47 12.28 5.13
CA MET A 37 11.23 11.07 4.79
C MET A 37 10.33 9.83 4.73
N LEU A 38 9.26 9.84 5.52
CA LEU A 38 8.25 8.78 5.57
C LEU A 38 6.86 9.36 5.33
N ILE A 39 5.99 8.55 4.75
CA ILE A 39 4.55 8.79 4.65
C ILE A 39 3.78 7.62 5.24
N GLY A 40 2.65 7.92 5.90
CA GLY A 40 1.81 6.90 6.51
C GLY A 40 0.48 6.75 5.79
N VAL A 41 0.01 5.51 5.67
CA VAL A 41 -1.31 5.14 5.17
C VAL A 41 -2.06 4.44 6.29
N GLN A 42 -3.18 5.01 6.71
CA GLN A 42 -3.99 4.49 7.81
C GLN A 42 -4.85 3.30 7.34
N LYS A 43 -5.22 2.45 8.29
CA LYS A 43 -6.14 1.35 8.01
C LYS A 43 -7.55 1.88 7.71
N TYR A 44 -8.16 1.35 6.64
CA TYR A 44 -9.56 1.64 6.33
C TYR A 44 -10.47 1.07 7.41
N SER A 45 -11.38 1.90 7.90
CA SER A 45 -12.50 1.47 8.72
C SER A 45 -13.71 2.35 8.41
N PRO A 46 -14.91 1.79 8.28
CA PRO A 46 -16.13 2.59 8.17
C PRO A 46 -16.39 3.43 9.43
N LYS A 47 -15.80 3.04 10.58
CA LYS A 47 -15.88 3.80 11.83
C LYS A 47 -14.63 4.70 11.95
N SER A 48 -14.81 6.02 11.86
CA SER A 48 -13.72 7.01 11.86
C SER A 48 -12.76 6.87 13.05
N LYS A 49 -13.25 6.51 14.25
CA LYS A 49 -12.41 6.33 15.46
C LYS A 49 -11.44 5.15 15.38
N GLN A 50 -11.63 4.19 14.48
CA GLN A 50 -10.77 3.02 14.33
C GLN A 50 -9.67 3.20 13.27
N ARG A 51 -9.71 4.30 12.49
CA ARG A 51 -8.76 4.58 11.41
C ARG A 51 -7.34 4.91 11.90
N THR A 52 -7.18 5.33 13.16
CA THR A 52 -5.94 5.88 13.70
C THR A 52 -5.03 4.87 14.41
N VAL A 53 -5.43 3.60 14.56
CA VAL A 53 -4.75 2.63 15.43
C VAL A 53 -3.60 1.89 14.73
N GLN A 54 -3.71 1.70 13.43
CA GLN A 54 -2.69 0.97 12.63
C GLN A 54 -2.35 1.74 11.37
N GLU A 55 -1.07 1.83 11.05
CA GLU A 55 -0.56 2.58 9.92
C GLU A 55 0.51 1.77 9.19
N LYS A 56 0.42 1.68 7.87
CA LYS A 56 1.53 1.28 7.00
C LYS A 56 2.40 2.51 6.74
N VAL A 57 3.71 2.35 6.74
CA VAL A 57 4.63 3.45 6.50
C VAL A 57 5.52 3.14 5.29
N TYR A 58 5.66 4.12 4.41
CA TYR A 58 6.46 4.04 3.18
C TYR A 58 7.55 5.10 3.19
N ALA A 59 8.72 4.77 2.67
CA ALA A 59 9.76 5.76 2.37
C ALA A 59 9.28 6.68 1.24
N VAL A 60 9.57 7.98 1.33
CA VAL A 60 9.23 8.94 0.25
C VAL A 60 10.09 8.69 -1.00
N ASP A 61 11.30 8.16 -0.81
CA ASP A 61 12.22 7.80 -1.89
C ASP A 61 12.63 6.33 -1.75
N VAL A 62 12.40 5.54 -2.80
CA VAL A 62 12.77 4.12 -2.83
C VAL A 62 14.28 3.89 -2.75
N ALA A 63 15.11 4.89 -3.10
CA ALA A 63 16.56 4.81 -2.93
C ALA A 63 16.98 4.69 -1.46
N MET A 64 16.16 5.19 -0.53
CA MET A 64 16.40 5.02 0.91
C MET A 64 16.27 3.56 1.37
N MET A 65 15.64 2.71 0.57
CA MET A 65 15.47 1.29 0.88
C MET A 65 16.72 0.45 0.55
N ASP A 66 17.66 0.99 -0.22
CA ASP A 66 18.88 0.30 -0.66
C ASP A 66 20.04 0.37 0.35
N GLN A 67 19.88 1.12 1.44
CA GLN A 67 20.93 1.37 2.44
C GLN A 67 21.20 0.19 3.39
N ARG A 68 20.61 -0.98 3.12
CA ARG A 68 20.95 -2.19 3.89
C ARG A 68 22.28 -2.76 3.44
N GLU A 69 23.22 -2.94 4.35
CA GLU A 69 24.38 -3.81 4.15
C GLU A 69 23.90 -5.17 3.64
N ASN A 70 24.40 -5.62 2.49
CA ASN A 70 23.98 -6.84 1.78
C ASN A 70 22.59 -6.79 1.08
N ALA A 71 22.01 -5.64 0.80
CA ALA A 71 20.86 -5.57 -0.09
C ALA A 71 21.33 -5.81 -1.54
N PHE A 72 21.08 -7.01 -2.07
CA PHE A 72 21.25 -7.25 -3.50
C PHE A 72 20.21 -6.42 -4.28
N ALA A 73 20.65 -5.70 -5.31
CA ALA A 73 19.75 -5.06 -6.25
C ALA A 73 18.75 -6.12 -6.77
N GLY A 74 17.44 -5.82 -6.64
CA GLY A 74 16.39 -6.75 -7.04
C GLY A 74 15.67 -7.49 -5.89
N VAL A 75 16.17 -7.42 -4.66
CA VAL A 75 15.43 -7.94 -3.49
C VAL A 75 14.27 -6.99 -3.15
N ASN A 76 13.06 -7.56 -2.95
CA ASN A 76 11.84 -6.84 -2.57
C ASN A 76 11.28 -5.88 -3.64
N LEU A 77 11.37 -6.23 -4.94
CA LEU A 77 10.81 -5.43 -6.03
C LEU A 77 9.32 -5.11 -5.84
N GLY A 78 8.54 -6.06 -5.32
CA GLY A 78 7.13 -5.83 -5.01
C GLY A 78 6.93 -4.68 -4.02
N HIS A 79 7.68 -4.66 -2.91
CA HIS A 79 7.58 -3.59 -1.92
C HIS A 79 8.06 -2.23 -2.47
N ARG A 80 9.09 -2.23 -3.32
CA ARG A 80 9.56 -1.00 -3.98
C ARG A 80 8.51 -0.46 -4.92
N LEU A 81 7.88 -1.33 -5.71
CA LEU A 81 6.79 -0.95 -6.61
C LEU A 81 5.59 -0.39 -5.83
N GLU A 82 5.19 -1.05 -4.74
CA GLU A 82 4.14 -0.58 -3.84
C GLU A 82 4.48 0.79 -3.24
N THR A 83 5.75 1.02 -2.86
CA THR A 83 6.21 2.31 -2.34
C THR A 83 6.10 3.42 -3.40
N VAL A 84 6.50 3.15 -4.64
CA VAL A 84 6.33 4.10 -5.77
C VAL A 84 4.86 4.46 -5.93
N VAL A 85 3.98 3.45 -5.96
CA VAL A 85 2.53 3.67 -6.07
C VAL A 85 2.01 4.48 -4.90
N ALA A 86 2.39 4.16 -3.65
CA ALA A 86 1.99 4.91 -2.47
C ALA A 86 2.32 6.40 -2.58
N VAL A 87 3.56 6.73 -2.95
CA VAL A 87 4.02 8.12 -3.06
C VAL A 87 3.22 8.90 -4.11
N HIS A 88 3.05 8.33 -5.32
CA HIS A 88 2.31 8.97 -6.39
C HIS A 88 0.82 9.11 -6.07
N LEU A 89 0.22 8.05 -5.56
CA LEU A 89 -1.20 8.00 -5.21
C LEU A 89 -1.55 9.03 -4.12
N ILE A 90 -0.77 9.08 -3.04
CA ILE A 90 -1.02 9.99 -1.91
C ILE A 90 -0.89 11.44 -2.37
N ARG A 91 0.14 11.78 -3.17
CA ARG A 91 0.32 13.13 -3.72
C ARG A 91 -0.88 13.56 -4.54
N LYS A 92 -1.31 12.71 -5.50
CA LYS A 92 -2.47 13.00 -6.35
C LYS A 92 -3.76 13.13 -5.52
N CYS A 93 -4.04 12.16 -4.68
CA CYS A 93 -5.25 12.15 -3.87
C CYS A 93 -5.34 13.38 -2.96
N LYS A 94 -4.22 13.81 -2.36
CA LYS A 94 -4.18 15.03 -1.55
C LYS A 94 -4.53 16.29 -2.35
N MET A 95 -4.05 16.40 -3.59
CA MET A 95 -4.38 17.53 -4.48
C MET A 95 -5.85 17.54 -4.88
N GLU A 96 -6.49 16.38 -4.96
CA GLU A 96 -7.89 16.20 -5.39
C GLU A 96 -8.90 16.12 -4.22
N GLY A 97 -8.44 16.31 -2.98
CA GLY A 97 -9.29 16.21 -1.78
C GLY A 97 -9.79 14.80 -1.53
N ARG A 98 -8.97 13.80 -1.81
CA ARG A 98 -9.20 12.38 -1.56
C ARG A 98 -8.28 11.87 -0.46
N ASP A 99 -8.72 10.83 0.22
CA ASP A 99 -7.95 10.11 1.24
C ASP A 99 -7.55 8.73 0.74
N VAL A 100 -6.38 8.26 1.18
CA VAL A 100 -5.85 6.93 0.87
C VAL A 100 -5.74 6.13 2.15
N TYR A 101 -6.27 4.91 2.12
CA TYR A 101 -6.21 3.94 3.21
C TYR A 101 -5.70 2.60 2.67
N TYR A 102 -5.30 1.67 3.55
CA TYR A 102 -5.17 0.25 3.24
C TYR A 102 -6.26 -0.55 3.93
N LEU A 103 -6.60 -1.71 3.42
CA LEU A 103 -7.57 -2.61 4.03
C LEU A 103 -6.90 -3.93 4.36
N ASN A 104 -7.06 -4.39 5.59
CA ASN A 104 -6.52 -5.66 6.05
C ASN A 104 -7.46 -6.28 7.08
N ASP A 105 -7.77 -7.56 6.89
CA ASP A 105 -8.45 -8.39 7.87
C ASP A 105 -7.86 -9.82 7.87
N ARG A 106 -8.53 -10.75 8.57
CA ARG A 106 -8.06 -12.15 8.68
C ARG A 106 -8.07 -12.91 7.35
N SER A 107 -8.81 -12.44 6.36
CA SER A 107 -8.97 -13.12 5.06
C SER A 107 -8.06 -12.56 3.97
N GLY A 108 -7.41 -11.42 4.18
CA GLY A 108 -6.49 -10.85 3.22
C GLY A 108 -6.25 -9.35 3.40
N GLU A 109 -5.61 -8.78 2.40
CA GLU A 109 -5.20 -7.38 2.37
C GLU A 109 -5.46 -6.77 1.00
N CYS A 110 -5.86 -5.49 0.97
CA CYS A 110 -5.83 -4.64 -0.20
C CYS A 110 -4.93 -3.43 0.08
N ASP A 111 -3.95 -3.19 -0.79
CA ASP A 111 -2.88 -2.24 -0.53
C ASP A 111 -3.39 -0.81 -0.41
N PHE A 112 -4.32 -0.40 -1.31
CA PHE A 112 -4.85 0.96 -1.26
C PHE A 112 -6.36 0.98 -1.51
N VAL A 113 -7.04 1.79 -0.71
CA VAL A 113 -8.46 2.12 -0.81
C VAL A 113 -8.57 3.64 -0.89
N VAL A 114 -8.99 4.15 -2.04
CA VAL A 114 -9.13 5.58 -2.30
C VAL A 114 -10.55 6.03 -1.99
N CYS A 115 -10.66 7.05 -1.15
CA CYS A 115 -11.94 7.58 -0.69
C CYS A 115 -12.11 9.06 -1.04
N LYS A 116 -13.33 9.46 -1.37
CA LYS A 116 -13.75 10.86 -1.37
C LYS A 116 -14.87 11.04 -0.34
N GLY A 117 -14.54 11.66 0.78
CA GLY A 117 -15.41 11.68 1.93
C GLY A 117 -15.70 10.26 2.45
N ASN A 118 -16.98 9.87 2.47
CA ASN A 118 -17.38 8.53 2.94
C ASN A 118 -17.51 7.48 1.81
N LYS A 119 -17.28 7.87 0.56
CA LYS A 119 -17.40 6.97 -0.60
C LYS A 119 -16.05 6.43 -0.98
N VAL A 120 -15.93 5.11 -1.12
CA VAL A 120 -14.78 4.48 -1.74
C VAL A 120 -14.93 4.58 -3.26
N GLU A 121 -13.93 5.15 -3.93
CA GLU A 121 -13.94 5.37 -5.37
C GLU A 121 -13.09 4.35 -6.13
N GLN A 122 -12.06 3.80 -5.49
CA GLN A 122 -11.17 2.82 -6.13
C GLN A 122 -10.50 1.93 -5.08
N CYS A 123 -10.29 0.65 -5.42
CA CYS A 123 -9.45 -0.28 -4.68
C CYS A 123 -8.28 -0.68 -5.58
N ILE A 124 -7.05 -0.60 -5.05
CA ILE A 124 -5.82 -0.83 -5.79
C ILE A 124 -4.98 -1.87 -5.07
N GLN A 125 -4.52 -2.86 -5.81
CA GLN A 125 -3.52 -3.84 -5.38
C GLN A 125 -2.26 -3.67 -6.22
N VAL A 126 -1.10 -3.95 -5.64
CA VAL A 126 0.18 -3.81 -6.33
C VAL A 126 0.96 -5.11 -6.24
N SER A 127 1.38 -5.65 -7.37
CA SER A 127 2.23 -6.84 -7.43
C SER A 127 3.28 -6.66 -8.51
N TYR A 128 4.54 -6.95 -8.22
CA TYR A 128 5.59 -6.87 -9.23
C TYR A 128 5.34 -7.82 -10.39
N ASP A 129 4.94 -9.07 -10.08
CA ASP A 129 4.71 -10.14 -11.05
C ASP A 129 3.51 -10.99 -10.58
N ILE A 130 2.59 -11.26 -11.50
CA ILE A 130 1.40 -12.10 -11.29
C ILE A 130 1.39 -13.36 -12.18
N SER A 131 2.51 -13.72 -12.77
CA SER A 131 2.66 -14.94 -13.60
C SER A 131 2.40 -16.21 -12.79
N ALA A 132 2.85 -16.23 -11.52
CA ALA A 132 2.60 -17.33 -10.60
C ALA A 132 1.15 -17.34 -10.13
N GLU A 133 0.44 -18.45 -10.38
CA GLU A 133 -1.00 -18.60 -10.05
C GLU A 133 -1.30 -18.32 -8.57
N LYS A 134 -0.43 -18.75 -7.66
CA LYS A 134 -0.57 -18.48 -6.21
C LYS A 134 -0.55 -16.99 -5.89
N THR A 135 0.37 -16.24 -6.49
CA THR A 135 0.47 -14.78 -6.34
C THR A 135 -0.78 -14.13 -6.92
N ARG A 136 -1.10 -14.45 -8.17
CA ARG A 136 -2.26 -13.91 -8.87
C ARG A 136 -3.57 -14.11 -8.07
N LYS A 137 -3.81 -15.30 -7.54
CA LYS A 137 -4.98 -15.59 -6.69
C LYS A 137 -4.98 -14.74 -5.42
N ARG A 138 -3.83 -14.55 -4.78
CA ARG A 138 -3.72 -13.73 -3.57
C ARG A 138 -4.12 -12.29 -3.85
N GLU A 139 -3.58 -11.69 -4.93
CA GLU A 139 -3.85 -10.29 -5.27
C GLU A 139 -5.31 -10.06 -5.67
N ILE A 140 -5.87 -10.97 -6.48
CA ILE A 140 -7.29 -10.94 -6.84
C ILE A 140 -8.16 -11.02 -5.57
N ASN A 141 -7.86 -11.95 -4.66
CA ASN A 141 -8.62 -12.10 -3.42
C ASN A 141 -8.58 -10.84 -2.55
N GLY A 142 -7.44 -10.12 -2.50
CA GLY A 142 -7.33 -8.83 -1.82
C GLY A 142 -8.30 -7.78 -2.38
N LEU A 143 -8.36 -7.65 -3.72
CA LEU A 143 -9.31 -6.75 -4.37
C LEU A 143 -10.78 -7.16 -4.14
N LEU A 144 -11.08 -8.45 -4.23
CA LEU A 144 -12.44 -8.94 -3.97
C LEU A 144 -12.86 -8.76 -2.51
N LEU A 145 -11.93 -8.90 -1.57
CA LEU A 145 -12.16 -8.55 -0.17
C LEU A 145 -12.55 -7.08 -0.03
N ALA A 146 -11.78 -6.18 -0.66
CA ALA A 146 -12.07 -4.75 -0.64
C ALA A 146 -13.41 -4.45 -1.30
N ALA A 147 -13.72 -5.03 -2.47
CA ALA A 147 -15.00 -4.86 -3.14
C ALA A 147 -16.18 -5.27 -2.25
N ARG A 148 -16.09 -6.42 -1.58
CA ARG A 148 -17.15 -6.88 -0.66
C ARG A 148 -17.37 -5.95 0.52
N GLN A 149 -16.30 -5.44 1.12
CA GLN A 149 -16.38 -4.59 2.31
C GLN A 149 -16.79 -3.15 2.01
N THR A 150 -16.39 -2.62 0.84
CA THR A 150 -16.57 -1.20 0.49
C THR A 150 -17.67 -0.96 -0.53
N LYS A 151 -18.14 -2.02 -1.22
CA LYS A 151 -19.06 -1.95 -2.36
C LYS A 151 -18.47 -1.19 -3.56
N CYS A 152 -17.15 -1.12 -3.65
CA CYS A 152 -16.45 -0.49 -4.75
C CYS A 152 -16.23 -1.49 -5.89
N GLU A 153 -16.65 -1.13 -7.11
CA GLU A 153 -16.51 -1.94 -8.32
C GLU A 153 -15.29 -1.53 -9.17
N ASN A 154 -14.65 -0.41 -8.84
CA ASN A 154 -13.45 0.07 -9.54
C ASN A 154 -12.21 -0.61 -8.94
N LEU A 155 -11.85 -1.77 -9.50
CA LEU A 155 -10.77 -2.62 -9.03
C LEU A 155 -9.59 -2.55 -9.98
N LEU A 156 -8.42 -2.17 -9.46
CA LEU A 156 -7.19 -1.99 -10.21
C LEU A 156 -6.08 -2.85 -9.60
N LEU A 157 -5.44 -3.66 -10.44
CA LEU A 157 -4.22 -4.40 -10.10
C LEU A 157 -3.05 -3.77 -10.89
N LEU A 158 -2.13 -3.15 -10.18
CA LEU A 158 -0.93 -2.56 -10.76
C LEU A 158 0.23 -3.56 -10.74
N THR A 159 0.89 -3.70 -11.89
CA THR A 159 2.01 -4.64 -12.07
C THR A 159 3.22 -3.93 -12.67
N ASP A 160 4.34 -4.64 -12.80
CA ASP A 160 5.51 -4.11 -13.50
C ASP A 160 5.20 -3.91 -14.99
N HIS A 161 4.69 -4.94 -15.67
CA HIS A 161 4.52 -4.89 -17.14
C HIS A 161 3.25 -5.57 -17.69
N GLU A 162 2.45 -6.27 -16.87
CA GLU A 162 1.28 -6.96 -17.38
C GLU A 162 0.09 -6.01 -17.57
N SER A 163 -0.63 -6.20 -18.69
CA SER A 163 -1.91 -5.54 -18.99
C SER A 163 -2.97 -6.59 -19.32
N ALA A 164 -4.09 -6.54 -18.60
CA ALA A 164 -5.20 -7.46 -18.82
C ALA A 164 -6.52 -6.91 -18.27
N ARG A 165 -7.61 -7.57 -18.60
CA ARG A 165 -8.88 -7.46 -17.88
C ARG A 165 -9.27 -8.84 -17.38
N ILE A 166 -9.43 -8.97 -16.08
CA ILE A 166 -9.77 -10.22 -15.42
C ILE A 166 -11.22 -10.15 -14.96
N LEU A 167 -12.02 -11.14 -15.36
CA LEU A 167 -13.37 -11.34 -14.82
C LEU A 167 -13.30 -12.44 -13.77
N HIS A 168 -13.69 -12.15 -12.53
CA HIS A 168 -13.67 -13.08 -11.43
C HIS A 168 -14.82 -12.80 -10.46
N ASP A 169 -15.63 -13.83 -10.15
CA ASP A 169 -16.78 -13.72 -9.25
C ASP A 169 -17.74 -12.57 -9.56
N GLY A 170 -17.96 -12.28 -10.86
CA GLY A 170 -18.83 -11.18 -11.31
C GLY A 170 -18.19 -9.79 -11.26
N HIS A 171 -16.96 -9.66 -10.77
CA HIS A 171 -16.21 -8.41 -10.75
C HIS A 171 -15.25 -8.30 -11.95
N SER A 172 -15.10 -7.08 -12.47
CA SER A 172 -14.11 -6.74 -13.51
C SER A 172 -12.91 -6.06 -12.87
N ILE A 173 -11.73 -6.69 -12.98
CA ILE A 173 -10.47 -6.16 -12.48
C ILE A 173 -9.63 -5.70 -13.67
N THR A 174 -9.21 -4.43 -13.66
CA THR A 174 -8.27 -3.92 -14.65
C THR A 174 -6.85 -4.21 -14.15
N VAL A 175 -6.03 -4.82 -15.00
CA VAL A 175 -4.59 -5.00 -14.75
C VAL A 175 -3.84 -4.02 -15.63
N GLN A 176 -2.93 -3.25 -15.04
CA GLN A 176 -2.20 -2.18 -15.75
C GLN A 176 -0.78 -2.05 -15.23
N PRO A 177 0.23 -1.80 -16.11
CA PRO A 177 1.58 -1.47 -15.69
C PRO A 177 1.64 -0.17 -14.87
N VAL A 178 2.46 -0.17 -13.82
CA VAL A 178 2.64 1.03 -12.96
C VAL A 178 3.13 2.22 -13.75
N TYR A 179 4.02 2.04 -14.75
CA TYR A 179 4.54 3.16 -15.53
C TYR A 179 3.44 3.84 -16.38
N GLU A 180 2.51 3.08 -16.96
CA GLU A 180 1.36 3.65 -17.69
C GLU A 180 0.43 4.40 -16.74
N TRP A 181 0.15 3.80 -15.58
CA TRP A 181 -0.67 4.42 -14.56
C TRP A 181 -0.06 5.71 -14.04
N THR A 182 1.25 5.74 -13.76
CA THR A 182 1.93 6.97 -13.30
C THR A 182 1.94 8.06 -14.36
N LEU A 183 2.15 7.72 -15.63
CA LEU A 183 2.09 8.69 -16.73
C LEU A 183 0.69 9.31 -16.88
N ALA A 184 -0.36 8.52 -16.70
CA ALA A 184 -1.74 9.01 -16.71
C ALA A 184 -2.09 9.91 -15.51
N LEU A 185 -1.27 9.93 -14.45
CA LEU A 185 -1.42 10.81 -13.30
C LEU A 185 -0.76 12.19 -13.49
N LEU A 186 0.12 12.32 -14.48
CA LEU A 186 0.77 13.60 -14.79
C LEU A 186 -0.27 14.60 -15.31
N PRO A 187 -0.14 15.90 -14.98
CA PRO A 187 -1.06 16.95 -15.43
C PRO A 187 -0.98 17.18 -16.93
#